data_5d00536a444024b4716482185d1b97f8
#
_entry.id   5d00536a444024b4716482185d1b97f8
#
_cell.length_a   1.000
_cell.length_b   1.000
_cell.length_c   1.000
_cell.angle_alpha   90.00
_cell.angle_beta   90.00
_cell.angle_gamma   90.00
#
_symmetry.space_group_name_H-M   'P 1'
#
loop_
_entity.id
_entity.type
_entity.pdbx_description
1 polymer ?
#
loop_
_entity_poly.entity_id
_entity_poly.type
_entity_poly.pdbx_seq_one_letter_code
_entity_poly.pdbx_strand_id
1 'polypeptide(L)'
;MGFIPVGKKPYPDELLYSWIHRLATANSLLLKDFLIEYLGKKNATVNSLQPDVRREFVGLYDSLLKKPDMVELFLSVSTFPFEAMFMTEGQQTKYVNNVFTEKSNINTISNGIFQQLHVCQECAKEDIATYGEAYLHRIHHLSGVKVCPKHHCTLMRFDGTKGHACDYDWATYSKYELTSISDTVYADYVREIFDAGVTTDIKSLKDILYSTLKDRGYSVSDAYESFNNDLHSWQYSNLIKMDIPHFLKVKMITAEHISPEELMPLFMFLYPAVNEMISLIQKADSNPLLEIYHCDICHRDYISTPFAELNGFGCSFCNKYLSESSFVSRVFETNGYSANSKFKSMNRKIELIHHKCGHHMSMTPRSFIYEGVRCMCESVITEVEAKKTISELGNYNLCEFTSAESLCKIRARDCGHIFNVRYRKFVCSPYCRICFPRNMTTECLRDRIVMESDGEYEMVGDFVNQNTKISVLHHVCGQTTEYSPRYFYMGARCPLCNSVFVEQWERMYALLLDYKAEHGNISIPKRAVYK
;
A
#
# COMPACT_ATOMS: atom_id res chain seq x y z
N MET A 1 -32.99 1.16 -18.86
CA MET A 1 -32.39 -0.17 -18.77
C MET A 1 -33.50 -1.17 -18.98
N GLY A 2 -33.31 -2.16 -19.86
CA GLY A 2 -34.30 -3.19 -20.14
C GLY A 2 -34.32 -4.26 -19.03
N PHE A 3 -35.46 -4.90 -18.86
CA PHE A 3 -35.59 -6.07 -18.00
C PHE A 3 -34.82 -7.24 -18.62
N ILE A 4 -33.95 -7.93 -17.87
CA ILE A 4 -33.22 -9.09 -18.35
C ILE A 4 -34.20 -10.29 -18.39
N PRO A 5 -34.55 -10.82 -19.58
CA PRO A 5 -35.60 -11.83 -19.71
C PRO A 5 -35.26 -13.13 -18.99
N VAL A 6 -34.02 -13.59 -19.08
CA VAL A 6 -33.55 -14.82 -18.42
C VAL A 6 -32.52 -14.45 -17.36
N GLY A 7 -32.94 -14.46 -16.10
CA GLY A 7 -32.10 -14.25 -14.93
C GLY A 7 -31.52 -15.59 -14.44
N LYS A 8 -30.21 -15.69 -14.35
CA LYS A 8 -29.51 -16.81 -13.67
C LYS A 8 -28.80 -16.27 -12.43
N LYS A 9 -28.87 -16.99 -11.33
CA LYS A 9 -28.06 -16.69 -10.14
C LYS A 9 -26.59 -17.04 -10.41
N PRO A 10 -25.64 -16.37 -9.74
CA PRO A 10 -24.25 -16.81 -9.78
C PRO A 10 -24.12 -18.20 -9.14
N TYR A 11 -23.19 -18.98 -9.63
CA TYR A 11 -22.79 -20.24 -9.01
C TYR A 11 -21.89 -19.98 -7.77
N PRO A 12 -21.71 -20.97 -6.90
CA PRO A 12 -20.77 -20.84 -5.79
C PRO A 12 -19.37 -20.45 -6.27
N ASP A 13 -18.77 -19.44 -5.63
CA ASP A 13 -17.45 -18.89 -5.99
C ASP A 13 -17.32 -18.39 -7.44
N GLU A 14 -18.42 -18.07 -8.10
CA GLU A 14 -18.36 -17.60 -9.49
C GLU A 14 -17.87 -16.15 -9.58
N LEU A 15 -16.93 -15.90 -10.49
CA LEU A 15 -16.43 -14.57 -10.79
C LEU A 15 -17.47 -13.75 -11.56
N LEU A 16 -17.63 -12.47 -11.23
CA LEU A 16 -18.59 -11.54 -11.85
C LEU A 16 -18.55 -11.59 -13.40
N TYR A 17 -17.35 -11.60 -13.99
CA TYR A 17 -17.19 -11.71 -15.43
C TYR A 17 -17.85 -12.97 -16.01
N SER A 18 -17.65 -14.11 -15.35
CA SER A 18 -18.25 -15.38 -15.75
C SER A 18 -19.77 -15.34 -15.68
N TRP A 19 -20.32 -14.83 -14.58
CA TRP A 19 -21.75 -14.69 -14.38
C TRP A 19 -22.41 -13.79 -15.45
N ILE A 20 -21.82 -12.63 -15.76
CA ILE A 20 -22.31 -11.74 -16.82
C ILE A 20 -22.29 -12.44 -18.18
N HIS A 21 -21.23 -13.19 -18.48
CA HIS A 21 -21.15 -13.94 -19.71
C HIS A 21 -22.24 -15.01 -19.85
N ARG A 22 -22.49 -15.75 -18.78
CA ARG A 22 -23.57 -16.74 -18.72
C ARG A 22 -24.97 -16.11 -18.87
N LEU A 23 -25.18 -14.92 -18.30
CA LEU A 23 -26.40 -14.16 -18.51
C LEU A 23 -26.57 -13.76 -19.98
N ALA A 24 -25.52 -13.29 -20.63
CA ALA A 24 -25.54 -12.95 -22.05
C ALA A 24 -25.91 -14.18 -22.91
N THR A 25 -25.23 -15.29 -22.69
CA THR A 25 -25.50 -16.56 -23.40
C THR A 25 -26.93 -17.07 -23.16
N ALA A 26 -27.42 -17.02 -21.92
CA ALA A 26 -28.78 -17.42 -21.59
C ALA A 26 -29.87 -16.56 -22.28
N ASN A 27 -29.55 -15.32 -22.60
CA ASN A 27 -30.40 -14.40 -23.34
C ASN A 27 -30.13 -14.42 -24.86
N SER A 28 -29.34 -15.37 -25.36
CA SER A 28 -28.98 -15.52 -26.78
C SER A 28 -28.28 -14.28 -27.36
N LEU A 29 -27.50 -13.58 -26.55
CA LEU A 29 -26.77 -12.39 -26.94
C LEU A 29 -25.25 -12.63 -26.85
N LEU A 30 -24.50 -11.96 -27.72
CA LEU A 30 -23.07 -11.82 -27.51
C LEU A 30 -22.82 -10.94 -26.28
N LEU A 31 -21.76 -11.21 -25.54
CA LEU A 31 -21.42 -10.45 -24.34
C LEU A 31 -21.40 -8.93 -24.59
N LYS A 32 -20.86 -8.49 -25.74
CA LYS A 32 -20.83 -7.08 -26.14
C LYS A 32 -22.23 -6.48 -26.25
N ASP A 33 -23.15 -7.18 -26.88
CA ASP A 33 -24.51 -6.70 -27.12
C ASP A 33 -25.30 -6.68 -25.82
N PHE A 34 -25.13 -7.70 -24.99
CA PHE A 34 -25.71 -7.74 -23.64
C PHE A 34 -25.27 -6.56 -22.78
N LEU A 35 -23.96 -6.22 -22.81
CA LEU A 35 -23.41 -5.07 -22.07
C LEU A 35 -23.98 -3.73 -22.56
N ILE A 36 -24.21 -3.60 -23.85
CA ILE A 36 -24.80 -2.37 -24.44
C ILE A 36 -26.27 -2.27 -24.08
N GLU A 37 -27.04 -3.32 -24.29
CA GLU A 37 -28.50 -3.34 -24.18
C GLU A 37 -28.97 -3.24 -22.73
N TYR A 38 -28.40 -4.08 -21.87
CA TYR A 38 -28.86 -4.21 -20.47
C TYR A 38 -28.04 -3.44 -19.47
N LEU A 39 -26.76 -3.22 -19.70
CA LEU A 39 -25.85 -2.57 -18.76
C LEU A 39 -25.45 -1.14 -19.17
N GLY A 40 -26.03 -0.62 -20.25
CA GLY A 40 -25.94 0.79 -20.68
C GLY A 40 -24.53 1.21 -21.12
N LYS A 41 -23.70 0.28 -21.60
CA LYS A 41 -22.36 0.57 -22.10
C LYS A 41 -22.40 1.12 -23.52
N LYS A 42 -21.90 2.35 -23.72
CA LYS A 42 -21.87 2.97 -25.06
C LYS A 42 -20.85 2.36 -26.02
N ASN A 43 -19.73 1.88 -25.51
CA ASN A 43 -18.65 1.24 -26.29
C ASN A 43 -18.12 0.04 -25.50
N ALA A 44 -18.72 -1.13 -25.69
CA ALA A 44 -18.23 -2.33 -25.03
C ALA A 44 -17.15 -2.99 -25.88
N THR A 45 -15.92 -2.84 -25.48
CA THR A 45 -14.85 -3.77 -25.86
C THR A 45 -14.75 -4.83 -24.77
N VAL A 46 -14.78 -6.10 -25.15
CA VAL A 46 -14.65 -7.24 -24.23
C VAL A 46 -13.35 -7.15 -23.41
N ASN A 47 -12.28 -6.64 -24.04
CA ASN A 47 -10.97 -6.37 -23.39
C ASN A 47 -11.04 -5.33 -22.27
N SER A 48 -12.13 -4.63 -22.12
CA SER A 48 -12.31 -3.63 -21.06
C SER A 48 -13.05 -4.17 -19.85
N LEU A 49 -13.48 -5.42 -19.84
CA LEU A 49 -14.03 -6.08 -18.65
C LEU A 49 -12.89 -6.56 -17.77
N GLN A 50 -12.64 -5.83 -16.70
CA GLN A 50 -11.93 -6.42 -15.58
C GLN A 50 -12.82 -7.53 -15.03
N PRO A 51 -12.29 -8.74 -14.77
CA PRO A 51 -13.11 -9.84 -14.29
C PRO A 51 -13.81 -9.53 -12.97
N ASP A 52 -13.39 -8.47 -12.31
CA ASP A 52 -13.61 -8.26 -10.91
C ASP A 52 -14.71 -7.27 -10.59
N VAL A 53 -14.75 -6.11 -11.21
CA VAL A 53 -15.78 -5.12 -10.84
C VAL A 53 -15.96 -4.03 -11.86
N ARG A 54 -17.22 -3.70 -12.12
CA ARG A 54 -17.56 -2.48 -12.84
C ARG A 54 -18.97 -1.98 -12.55
N ARG A 55 -19.18 -0.76 -13.00
CA ARG A 55 -20.46 -0.07 -13.16
C ARG A 55 -21.60 -0.97 -13.68
N GLU A 56 -21.25 -1.97 -14.49
CA GLU A 56 -22.16 -2.97 -15.02
C GLU A 56 -22.87 -3.76 -13.91
N PHE A 57 -22.21 -3.94 -12.76
CA PHE A 57 -22.80 -4.60 -11.61
C PHE A 57 -24.06 -3.86 -11.11
N VAL A 58 -24.01 -2.53 -11.05
CA VAL A 58 -25.18 -1.73 -10.63
C VAL A 58 -26.33 -1.89 -11.62
N GLY A 59 -26.03 -1.95 -12.92
CA GLY A 59 -27.06 -2.19 -13.95
C GLY A 59 -27.69 -3.58 -13.85
N LEU A 60 -26.91 -4.62 -13.58
CA LEU A 60 -27.42 -5.96 -13.31
C LEU A 60 -28.34 -5.98 -12.09
N TYR A 61 -27.92 -5.29 -11.06
CA TYR A 61 -28.61 -5.23 -9.80
C TYR A 61 -29.98 -4.57 -9.91
N ASP A 62 -30.06 -3.40 -10.52
CA ASP A 62 -31.34 -2.69 -10.74
C ASP A 62 -32.35 -3.54 -11.53
N SER A 63 -31.87 -4.52 -12.29
CA SER A 63 -32.68 -5.39 -13.13
C SER A 63 -33.08 -6.72 -12.49
N LEU A 64 -32.34 -7.24 -11.51
CA LEU A 64 -32.47 -8.62 -11.02
C LEU A 64 -32.76 -8.76 -9.53
N LEU A 65 -32.41 -7.82 -8.67
CA LEU A 65 -32.35 -8.05 -7.22
C LEU A 65 -32.87 -6.88 -6.36
N LYS A 66 -33.14 -7.16 -5.08
CA LYS A 66 -33.49 -6.14 -4.09
C LYS A 66 -32.23 -5.54 -3.46
N LYS A 67 -32.25 -4.24 -3.13
CA LYS A 67 -31.08 -3.48 -2.64
C LYS A 67 -30.28 -4.07 -1.47
N PRO A 68 -30.86 -4.72 -0.45
CA PRO A 68 -30.10 -5.31 0.65
C PRO A 68 -29.11 -6.40 0.22
N ASP A 69 -29.42 -7.10 -0.86
CA ASP A 69 -28.63 -8.23 -1.35
C ASP A 69 -27.41 -7.79 -2.18
N MET A 70 -27.28 -6.47 -2.45
CA MET A 70 -26.23 -5.96 -3.34
C MET A 70 -24.83 -6.09 -2.74
N VAL A 71 -24.67 -5.81 -1.46
CA VAL A 71 -23.36 -5.90 -0.78
C VAL A 71 -22.92 -7.36 -0.74
N GLU A 72 -23.81 -8.24 -0.29
CA GLU A 72 -23.55 -9.68 -0.23
C GLU A 72 -23.23 -10.24 -1.62
N LEU A 73 -24.05 -9.91 -2.61
CA LEU A 73 -23.81 -10.35 -3.98
C LEU A 73 -22.46 -9.84 -4.50
N PHE A 74 -22.15 -8.55 -4.31
CA PHE A 74 -20.86 -8.00 -4.75
C PHE A 74 -19.67 -8.72 -4.11
N LEU A 75 -19.74 -8.94 -2.80
CA LEU A 75 -18.70 -9.65 -2.07
C LEU A 75 -18.61 -11.13 -2.48
N SER A 76 -19.73 -11.74 -2.95
CA SER A 76 -19.76 -13.14 -3.36
C SER A 76 -19.27 -13.40 -4.79
N VAL A 77 -19.23 -12.39 -5.66
CA VAL A 77 -18.83 -12.54 -7.08
C VAL A 77 -17.53 -11.82 -7.43
N SER A 78 -16.90 -11.14 -6.48
CA SER A 78 -15.65 -10.38 -6.68
C SER A 78 -14.50 -10.92 -5.84
N THR A 79 -13.26 -10.64 -6.25
CA THR A 79 -12.05 -10.91 -5.47
C THR A 79 -11.77 -9.81 -4.45
N PHE A 80 -12.57 -8.74 -4.44
CA PHE A 80 -12.40 -7.57 -3.60
C PHE A 80 -12.23 -7.87 -2.10
N PRO A 81 -12.98 -8.81 -1.48
CA PRO A 81 -12.79 -9.11 -0.06
C PRO A 81 -11.35 -9.48 0.31
N PHE A 82 -10.66 -10.21 -0.56
CA PHE A 82 -9.25 -10.56 -0.36
C PHE A 82 -8.31 -9.41 -0.72
N GLU A 83 -8.49 -8.80 -1.89
CA GLU A 83 -7.62 -7.74 -2.39
C GLU A 83 -7.68 -6.49 -1.50
N ALA A 84 -8.83 -6.21 -0.88
CA ALA A 84 -9.02 -5.08 0.02
C ALA A 84 -8.07 -5.10 1.23
N MET A 85 -7.70 -6.26 1.74
CA MET A 85 -6.75 -6.38 2.85
C MET A 85 -5.38 -5.75 2.56
N PHE A 86 -5.01 -5.65 1.28
CA PHE A 86 -3.73 -5.12 0.83
C PHE A 86 -3.80 -3.64 0.41
N MET A 87 -4.92 -3.00 0.64
CA MET A 87 -5.21 -1.59 0.34
C MET A 87 -5.35 -0.79 1.64
N THR A 88 -5.06 0.52 1.57
CA THR A 88 -5.49 1.44 2.64
C THR A 88 -7.01 1.61 2.60
N GLU A 89 -7.63 1.94 3.76
CA GLU A 89 -9.07 2.23 3.84
C GLU A 89 -9.50 3.31 2.82
N GLY A 90 -8.65 4.31 2.56
CA GLY A 90 -8.90 5.32 1.53
C GLY A 90 -8.93 4.74 0.11
N GLN A 91 -8.11 3.73 -0.18
CA GLN A 91 -8.12 3.03 -1.48
C GLN A 91 -9.31 2.09 -1.59
N GLN A 92 -9.66 1.36 -0.53
CA GLN A 92 -10.89 0.56 -0.46
C GLN A 92 -12.11 1.44 -0.77
N THR A 93 -12.22 2.60 -0.11
CA THR A 93 -13.28 3.59 -0.34
C THR A 93 -13.31 4.05 -1.80
N LYS A 94 -12.17 4.38 -2.38
CA LYS A 94 -12.06 4.80 -3.78
C LYS A 94 -12.50 3.70 -4.74
N TYR A 95 -12.11 2.46 -4.46
CA TYR A 95 -12.50 1.29 -5.23
C TYR A 95 -14.03 1.12 -5.21
N VAL A 96 -14.62 1.08 -4.02
CA VAL A 96 -16.07 0.93 -3.80
C VAL A 96 -16.85 2.07 -4.48
N ASN A 97 -16.42 3.30 -4.31
CA ASN A 97 -17.04 4.44 -4.97
C ASN A 97 -16.99 4.32 -6.51
N ASN A 98 -15.90 3.79 -7.06
CA ASN A 98 -15.79 3.58 -8.51
C ASN A 98 -16.76 2.51 -9.01
N VAL A 99 -17.05 1.49 -8.19
CA VAL A 99 -18.01 0.42 -8.50
C VAL A 99 -19.44 0.94 -8.49
N PHE A 100 -19.82 1.60 -7.41
CA PHE A 100 -21.21 1.95 -7.11
C PHE A 100 -21.62 3.34 -7.59
N THR A 101 -20.75 4.10 -8.28
CA THR A 101 -21.07 5.40 -8.85
C THR A 101 -20.96 5.43 -10.37
N GLU A 102 -21.79 6.29 -10.99
CA GLU A 102 -21.90 6.38 -12.45
C GLU A 102 -20.70 6.97 -13.20
N LYS A 103 -19.60 7.43 -12.56
CA LYS A 103 -18.41 7.94 -13.23
C LYS A 103 -17.20 7.06 -12.96
N SER A 104 -16.88 6.21 -13.89
CA SER A 104 -15.62 5.50 -13.89
C SER A 104 -14.62 6.13 -14.85
N ASN A 105 -13.73 6.98 -14.33
CA ASN A 105 -12.38 7.06 -14.89
C ASN A 105 -11.54 6.04 -14.11
N ILE A 106 -11.76 4.76 -14.38
CA ILE A 106 -11.01 3.68 -13.75
C ILE A 106 -9.73 3.49 -14.56
N ASN A 107 -8.77 4.40 -14.38
CA ASN A 107 -7.36 4.08 -14.56
C ASN A 107 -6.83 3.76 -13.18
N THR A 108 -6.93 2.47 -12.72
CA THR A 108 -6.66 2.31 -11.33
C THR A 108 -6.25 0.96 -10.91
N ILE A 109 -5.51 0.89 -9.94
CA ILE A 109 -5.13 -0.11 -8.93
C ILE A 109 -4.80 -1.52 -9.48
N SER A 110 -5.38 -1.95 -10.58
CA SER A 110 -5.11 -3.25 -11.21
C SER A 110 -4.53 -3.15 -12.62
N ASN A 111 -3.61 -2.22 -12.85
CA ASN A 111 -2.88 -2.16 -14.13
C ASN A 111 -1.95 -3.38 -14.30
N GLY A 112 -2.49 -4.56 -14.42
CA GLY A 112 -1.73 -5.75 -14.77
C GLY A 112 -2.23 -7.09 -14.25
N ILE A 113 -3.05 -7.12 -13.20
CA ILE A 113 -3.38 -8.40 -12.55
C ILE A 113 -4.40 -9.22 -13.35
N PHE A 114 -5.31 -8.59 -14.08
CA PHE A 114 -6.45 -9.26 -14.70
C PHE A 114 -6.48 -9.25 -16.23
N GLN A 115 -5.34 -9.23 -16.89
CA GLN A 115 -5.32 -9.40 -18.35
C GLN A 115 -5.52 -10.86 -18.80
N GLN A 116 -5.40 -11.81 -17.88
CA GLN A 116 -5.48 -13.24 -18.18
C GLN A 116 -6.50 -13.92 -17.29
N LEU A 117 -7.41 -14.65 -17.89
CA LEU A 117 -8.37 -15.49 -17.20
C LEU A 117 -7.74 -16.85 -16.87
N HIS A 118 -8.08 -17.39 -15.71
CA HIS A 118 -7.54 -18.64 -15.22
C HIS A 118 -8.63 -19.69 -15.02
N VAL A 119 -8.35 -20.92 -15.40
CA VAL A 119 -9.27 -22.05 -15.24
C VAL A 119 -8.52 -23.29 -14.75
N CYS A 120 -9.13 -24.04 -13.87
CA CYS A 120 -8.75 -25.40 -13.55
C CYS A 120 -9.57 -26.36 -14.39
N GLN A 121 -8.92 -27.26 -15.12
CA GLN A 121 -9.59 -28.24 -15.98
C GLN A 121 -10.50 -29.19 -15.16
N GLU A 122 -10.04 -29.62 -14.00
CA GLU A 122 -10.83 -30.55 -13.17
C GLU A 122 -12.05 -29.85 -12.55
N CYS A 123 -11.90 -28.56 -12.11
CA CYS A 123 -13.07 -27.77 -11.71
C CYS A 123 -14.06 -27.65 -12.88
N ALA A 124 -13.59 -27.34 -14.08
CA ALA A 124 -14.47 -27.20 -15.24
C ALA A 124 -15.23 -28.49 -15.57
N LYS A 125 -14.61 -29.68 -15.43
CA LYS A 125 -15.29 -30.97 -15.59
C LYS A 125 -16.34 -31.20 -14.51
N GLU A 126 -16.03 -30.89 -13.26
CA GLU A 126 -16.98 -30.99 -12.15
C GLU A 126 -18.16 -30.02 -12.31
N ASP A 127 -17.88 -28.80 -12.75
CA ASP A 127 -18.90 -27.78 -13.02
C ASP A 127 -19.87 -28.24 -14.10
N ILE A 128 -19.34 -28.79 -15.22
CA ILE A 128 -20.16 -29.36 -16.30
C ILE A 128 -21.01 -30.52 -15.77
N ALA A 129 -20.44 -31.40 -14.95
CA ALA A 129 -21.16 -32.51 -14.39
C ALA A 129 -22.29 -32.08 -13.41
N THR A 130 -22.07 -30.98 -12.69
CA THR A 130 -22.98 -30.49 -11.65
C THR A 130 -24.00 -29.50 -12.17
N TYR A 131 -23.57 -28.56 -13.03
CA TYR A 131 -24.38 -27.42 -13.47
C TYR A 131 -24.69 -27.43 -14.98
N GLY A 132 -24.07 -28.33 -15.74
CA GLY A 132 -24.19 -28.42 -17.20
C GLY A 132 -23.29 -27.45 -17.98
N GLU A 133 -22.55 -26.60 -17.31
CA GLU A 133 -21.64 -25.62 -17.93
C GLU A 133 -20.46 -25.29 -16.99
N ALA A 134 -19.27 -25.06 -17.54
CA ALA A 134 -18.12 -24.59 -16.79
C ALA A 134 -18.20 -23.09 -16.53
N TYR A 135 -17.62 -22.63 -15.41
CA TYR A 135 -17.57 -21.22 -15.08
C TYR A 135 -16.20 -20.83 -14.46
N LEU A 136 -15.94 -19.53 -14.28
CA LEU A 136 -14.71 -19.04 -13.69
C LEU A 136 -14.87 -18.85 -12.19
N HIS A 137 -13.98 -19.47 -11.43
CA HIS A 137 -13.95 -19.39 -9.97
C HIS A 137 -13.12 -18.19 -9.50
N ARG A 138 -13.59 -17.44 -8.51
CA ARG A 138 -12.87 -16.30 -7.91
C ARG A 138 -11.52 -16.72 -7.35
N ILE A 139 -11.47 -17.87 -6.68
CA ILE A 139 -10.25 -18.39 -6.05
C ILE A 139 -9.11 -18.57 -7.06
N HIS A 140 -9.40 -18.86 -8.32
CA HIS A 140 -8.40 -18.97 -9.38
C HIS A 140 -7.83 -17.61 -9.84
N HIS A 141 -8.46 -16.51 -9.42
CA HIS A 141 -8.12 -15.15 -9.83
C HIS A 141 -7.58 -14.29 -8.66
N LEU A 142 -7.38 -14.89 -7.48
CA LEU A 142 -6.69 -14.21 -6.39
C LEU A 142 -5.22 -14.00 -6.73
N SER A 143 -4.69 -12.85 -6.32
CA SER A 143 -3.30 -12.48 -6.61
C SER A 143 -2.31 -13.54 -6.16
N GLY A 144 -1.44 -13.97 -7.08
CA GLY A 144 -0.39 -14.97 -6.82
C GLY A 144 -0.84 -16.43 -6.95
N VAL A 145 -2.13 -16.71 -7.06
CA VAL A 145 -2.63 -18.08 -7.23
C VAL A 145 -2.39 -18.57 -8.65
N LYS A 146 -1.57 -19.61 -8.80
CA LYS A 146 -1.20 -20.24 -10.08
C LYS A 146 -1.63 -21.70 -10.17
N VAL A 147 -2.03 -22.26 -9.06
CA VAL A 147 -2.42 -23.64 -8.88
C VAL A 147 -3.83 -23.67 -8.30
N CYS A 148 -4.66 -24.57 -8.78
CA CYS A 148 -5.98 -24.78 -8.18
C CYS A 148 -5.83 -25.33 -6.76
N PRO A 149 -6.32 -24.65 -5.72
CA PRO A 149 -6.19 -25.15 -4.34
C PRO A 149 -7.06 -26.38 -4.05
N LYS A 150 -8.00 -26.74 -4.92
CA LYS A 150 -8.81 -27.95 -4.79
C LYS A 150 -8.17 -29.16 -5.44
N HIS A 151 -7.61 -29.00 -6.64
CA HIS A 151 -7.11 -30.12 -7.45
C HIS A 151 -5.57 -30.13 -7.55
N HIS A 152 -4.90 -29.14 -7.03
CA HIS A 152 -3.43 -29.00 -7.03
C HIS A 152 -2.81 -29.12 -8.42
N CYS A 153 -3.53 -28.71 -9.46
CA CYS A 153 -3.06 -28.65 -10.83
C CYS A 153 -2.82 -27.19 -11.25
N THR A 154 -1.87 -26.97 -12.15
CA THR A 154 -1.57 -25.65 -12.69
C THR A 154 -2.80 -25.06 -13.39
N LEU A 155 -3.12 -23.83 -13.08
CA LEU A 155 -4.21 -23.09 -13.71
C LEU A 155 -3.85 -22.75 -15.14
N MET A 156 -4.76 -23.07 -16.05
CA MET A 156 -4.64 -22.70 -17.44
C MET A 156 -4.97 -21.23 -17.64
N ARG A 157 -4.17 -20.55 -18.44
CA ARG A 157 -4.41 -19.18 -18.87
C ARG A 157 -5.07 -19.18 -20.22
N PHE A 158 -6.11 -18.39 -20.38
CA PHE A 158 -6.74 -18.18 -21.67
C PHE A 158 -7.10 -16.71 -21.90
N ASP A 159 -7.19 -16.37 -23.17
CA ASP A 159 -7.56 -15.03 -23.61
C ASP A 159 -9.09 -14.93 -23.67
N GLY A 160 -9.67 -14.21 -22.73
CA GLY A 160 -11.13 -13.98 -22.67
C GLY A 160 -11.72 -13.29 -23.90
N THR A 161 -10.88 -12.78 -24.83
CA THR A 161 -11.35 -12.23 -26.11
C THR A 161 -11.71 -13.31 -27.13
N LYS A 162 -11.23 -14.55 -26.93
CA LYS A 162 -11.38 -15.68 -27.84
C LYS A 162 -12.47 -16.67 -27.44
N GLY A 163 -13.12 -16.45 -26.31
CA GLY A 163 -14.18 -17.31 -25.80
C GLY A 163 -14.27 -17.27 -24.28
N HIS A 164 -15.25 -17.95 -23.74
CA HIS A 164 -15.49 -18.11 -22.31
C HIS A 164 -15.17 -19.54 -21.87
N ALA A 165 -15.04 -19.77 -20.56
CA ALA A 165 -14.79 -21.11 -20.01
C ALA A 165 -15.81 -22.16 -20.46
N CYS A 166 -17.09 -21.79 -20.63
CA CYS A 166 -18.13 -22.69 -21.12
C CYS A 166 -18.01 -23.05 -22.61
N ASP A 167 -17.21 -22.32 -23.39
CA ASP A 167 -17.06 -22.56 -24.83
C ASP A 167 -15.98 -23.61 -25.16
N TYR A 168 -15.25 -24.11 -24.15
CA TYR A 168 -14.15 -25.06 -24.31
C TYR A 168 -14.61 -26.50 -24.04
N ASP A 169 -14.15 -27.44 -24.85
CA ASP A 169 -14.30 -28.87 -24.60
C ASP A 169 -13.25 -29.35 -23.58
N TRP A 170 -13.57 -29.23 -22.31
CA TRP A 170 -12.71 -29.63 -21.20
C TRP A 170 -12.53 -31.15 -21.09
N ALA A 171 -13.37 -31.94 -21.74
CA ALA A 171 -13.26 -33.41 -21.73
C ALA A 171 -12.04 -33.90 -22.53
N THR A 172 -11.69 -33.19 -23.61
CA THR A 172 -10.56 -33.53 -24.50
C THR A 172 -9.25 -32.83 -24.12
N TYR A 173 -9.28 -31.85 -23.20
CA TYR A 173 -8.12 -31.10 -22.81
C TYR A 173 -7.27 -31.85 -21.77
N SER A 174 -6.03 -32.20 -22.10
CA SER A 174 -5.18 -33.04 -21.24
C SER A 174 -3.78 -32.46 -20.97
N LYS A 175 -3.65 -31.14 -20.90
CA LYS A 175 -2.34 -30.51 -20.67
C LYS A 175 -2.12 -30.30 -19.16
N TYR A 176 -1.37 -31.21 -18.54
CA TYR A 176 -0.90 -31.03 -17.16
C TYR A 176 0.54 -30.50 -17.20
N GLU A 177 0.76 -29.34 -16.60
CA GLU A 177 2.10 -28.88 -16.26
C GLU A 177 2.41 -29.30 -14.82
N LEU A 178 3.67 -29.65 -14.56
CA LEU A 178 4.13 -29.96 -13.20
C LEU A 178 3.95 -28.75 -12.29
N THR A 179 3.23 -28.94 -11.22
CA THR A 179 3.00 -27.88 -10.23
C THR A 179 4.20 -27.74 -9.31
N SER A 180 4.55 -26.50 -8.97
CA SER A 180 5.48 -26.22 -7.89
C SER A 180 4.82 -26.48 -6.54
N ILE A 181 5.49 -27.20 -5.65
CA ILE A 181 5.01 -27.43 -4.28
C ILE A 181 4.77 -26.09 -3.58
N SER A 182 5.64 -25.12 -3.78
CA SER A 182 5.51 -23.79 -3.19
C SER A 182 4.26 -23.04 -3.68
N ASP A 183 3.95 -23.12 -4.98
CA ASP A 183 2.73 -22.48 -5.54
C ASP A 183 1.46 -23.19 -5.03
N THR A 184 1.52 -24.50 -4.78
CA THR A 184 0.43 -25.27 -4.16
C THR A 184 0.20 -24.82 -2.72
N VAL A 185 1.24 -24.78 -1.90
CA VAL A 185 1.14 -24.33 -0.50
C VAL A 185 0.68 -22.88 -0.40
N TYR A 186 1.11 -22.01 -1.32
CA TYR A 186 0.63 -20.64 -1.41
C TYR A 186 -0.87 -20.59 -1.72
N ALA A 187 -1.33 -21.37 -2.70
CA ALA A 187 -2.73 -21.42 -3.10
C ALA A 187 -3.63 -21.93 -1.97
N ASP A 188 -3.21 -22.97 -1.25
CA ASP A 188 -3.94 -23.52 -0.10
C ASP A 188 -4.02 -22.48 1.04
N TYR A 189 -2.91 -21.82 1.37
CA TYR A 189 -2.85 -20.80 2.42
C TYR A 189 -3.77 -19.61 2.11
N VAL A 190 -3.71 -19.10 0.89
CA VAL A 190 -4.56 -17.99 0.43
C VAL A 190 -6.03 -18.40 0.42
N ARG A 191 -6.35 -19.63 0.02
CA ARG A 191 -7.71 -20.16 0.03
C ARG A 191 -8.28 -20.17 1.45
N GLU A 192 -7.55 -20.66 2.43
CA GLU A 192 -8.06 -20.72 3.81
C GLU A 192 -8.36 -19.33 4.37
N ILE A 193 -7.52 -18.33 4.07
CA ILE A 193 -7.79 -16.93 4.44
C ILE A 193 -9.03 -16.40 3.73
N PHE A 194 -9.16 -16.68 2.43
CA PHE A 194 -10.30 -16.23 1.63
C PHE A 194 -11.61 -16.85 2.09
N ASP A 195 -11.61 -18.17 2.35
CA ASP A 195 -12.77 -18.93 2.83
C ASP A 195 -13.18 -18.50 4.26
N ALA A 196 -12.24 -18.06 5.09
CA ALA A 196 -12.51 -17.53 6.41
C ALA A 196 -13.27 -16.19 6.37
N GLY A 197 -13.31 -15.51 5.22
CA GLY A 197 -14.05 -14.25 5.04
C GLY A 197 -13.58 -13.11 5.92
N VAL A 198 -12.32 -13.15 6.39
CA VAL A 198 -11.75 -12.09 7.23
C VAL A 198 -11.45 -10.86 6.38
N THR A 199 -11.64 -9.69 6.97
CA THR A 199 -11.40 -8.39 6.34
C THR A 199 -10.50 -7.54 7.22
N THR A 200 -9.64 -6.75 6.60
CA THR A 200 -8.76 -5.78 7.27
C THR A 200 -8.22 -4.78 6.24
N ASP A 201 -7.26 -3.96 6.62
CA ASP A 201 -6.55 -3.06 5.74
C ASP A 201 -5.03 -3.31 5.77
N ILE A 202 -4.31 -2.72 4.83
CA ILE A 202 -2.85 -2.88 4.74
C ILE A 202 -2.12 -2.32 5.96
N LYS A 203 -2.69 -1.33 6.65
CA LYS A 203 -2.07 -0.77 7.86
C LYS A 203 -2.06 -1.79 8.98
N SER A 204 -3.19 -2.43 9.23
CA SER A 204 -3.31 -3.51 10.22
C SER A 204 -2.40 -4.70 9.89
N LEU A 205 -2.29 -5.09 8.61
CA LEU A 205 -1.34 -6.13 8.18
C LEU A 205 0.11 -5.73 8.44
N LYS A 206 0.47 -4.47 8.19
CA LYS A 206 1.81 -3.94 8.51
C LYS A 206 2.09 -3.98 10.01
N ASP A 207 1.13 -3.59 10.82
CA ASP A 207 1.26 -3.58 12.29
C ASP A 207 1.44 -5.02 12.83
N ILE A 208 0.68 -5.98 12.31
CA ILE A 208 0.85 -7.41 12.62
C ILE A 208 2.26 -7.87 12.24
N LEU A 209 2.73 -7.56 11.03
CA LEU A 209 4.05 -7.97 10.56
C LEU A 209 5.16 -7.40 11.45
N TYR A 210 5.15 -6.09 11.70
CA TYR A 210 6.22 -5.45 12.49
C TYR A 210 6.22 -5.88 13.96
N SER A 211 5.05 -6.04 14.59
CA SER A 211 4.98 -6.58 15.95
C SER A 211 5.54 -7.99 16.02
N THR A 212 5.19 -8.84 15.06
CA THR A 212 5.68 -10.21 15.01
C THR A 212 7.18 -10.29 14.78
N LEU A 213 7.72 -9.50 13.86
CA LEU A 213 9.16 -9.41 13.64
C LEU A 213 9.90 -9.03 14.92
N LYS A 214 9.39 -8.00 15.63
CA LYS A 214 9.94 -7.55 16.90
C LYS A 214 9.87 -8.64 17.97
N ASP A 215 8.73 -9.31 18.12
CA ASP A 215 8.50 -10.35 19.14
C ASP A 215 9.38 -11.58 18.89
N ARG A 216 9.74 -11.86 17.64
CA ARG A 216 10.67 -12.92 17.25
C ARG A 216 12.14 -12.50 17.27
N GLY A 217 12.44 -11.25 17.67
CA GLY A 217 13.80 -10.76 17.81
C GLY A 217 14.45 -10.26 16.50
N TYR A 218 13.69 -10.20 15.40
CA TYR A 218 14.17 -9.59 14.17
C TYR A 218 14.18 -8.06 14.31
N SER A 219 15.30 -7.43 14.09
CA SER A 219 15.46 -6.02 14.43
C SER A 219 15.80 -5.14 13.22
N VAL A 220 15.43 -3.86 13.35
CA VAL A 220 15.81 -2.82 12.37
C VAL A 220 17.31 -2.55 12.43
N SER A 221 17.97 -2.79 13.59
CA SER A 221 19.38 -2.51 13.81
C SER A 221 20.30 -3.37 12.98
N ASP A 222 19.95 -4.65 12.78
CA ASP A 222 20.66 -5.56 11.88
C ASP A 222 20.13 -5.51 10.43
N ALA A 223 19.35 -4.48 10.11
CA ALA A 223 18.75 -4.30 8.80
C ALA A 223 17.83 -5.44 8.36
N TYR A 224 17.28 -6.22 9.31
CA TYR A 224 16.55 -7.45 9.06
C TYR A 224 17.38 -8.55 8.34
N GLU A 225 18.70 -8.52 8.47
CA GLU A 225 19.56 -9.53 7.82
C GLU A 225 19.31 -10.93 8.36
N SER A 226 19.12 -11.09 9.68
CA SER A 226 18.74 -12.37 10.28
C SER A 226 17.42 -12.90 9.71
N PHE A 227 16.40 -12.05 9.59
CA PHE A 227 15.13 -12.42 8.98
C PHE A 227 15.28 -12.82 7.51
N ASN A 228 16.09 -12.07 6.76
CA ASN A 228 16.37 -12.38 5.36
C ASN A 228 17.08 -13.73 5.20
N ASN A 229 18.05 -14.05 6.08
CA ASN A 229 18.76 -15.31 6.07
C ASN A 229 17.83 -16.50 6.40
N ASP A 230 16.95 -16.33 7.38
CA ASP A 230 15.99 -17.36 7.75
C ASP A 230 14.98 -17.61 6.62
N LEU A 231 14.52 -16.55 5.95
CA LEU A 231 13.65 -16.65 4.77
C LEU A 231 14.34 -17.37 3.60
N HIS A 232 15.63 -17.10 3.35
CA HIS A 232 16.39 -17.81 2.31
C HIS A 232 16.60 -19.29 2.64
N SER A 233 16.62 -19.65 3.92
CA SER A 233 16.71 -21.03 4.38
C SER A 233 15.36 -21.76 4.40
N TRP A 234 14.27 -21.04 4.22
CA TRP A 234 12.93 -21.60 4.23
C TRP A 234 12.67 -22.46 2.99
N GLN A 235 12.04 -23.61 3.17
CA GLN A 235 11.78 -24.57 2.09
C GLN A 235 10.96 -24.01 0.92
N TYR A 236 10.21 -22.90 1.12
CA TYR A 236 9.45 -22.19 0.09
C TYR A 236 10.03 -20.81 -0.24
N SER A 237 11.33 -20.64 -0.04
CA SER A 237 12.03 -19.37 -0.29
C SER A 237 11.92 -18.87 -1.73
N ASN A 238 11.62 -19.75 -2.69
CA ASN A 238 11.35 -19.39 -4.08
C ASN A 238 10.07 -18.53 -4.27
N LEU A 239 9.22 -18.41 -3.26
CA LEU A 239 8.11 -17.47 -3.22
C LEU A 239 8.58 -16.03 -2.95
N ILE A 240 9.75 -15.86 -2.34
CA ILE A 240 10.34 -14.54 -2.03
C ILE A 240 11.03 -14.01 -3.29
N LYS A 241 10.47 -12.97 -3.91
CA LYS A 241 10.98 -12.37 -5.15
C LYS A 241 11.54 -10.97 -4.99
N MET A 242 11.67 -10.51 -3.75
CA MET A 242 12.06 -9.14 -3.42
C MET A 242 13.25 -9.11 -2.49
N ASP A 243 13.98 -7.99 -2.49
CA ASP A 243 14.98 -7.68 -1.48
C ASP A 243 14.28 -7.34 -0.15
N ILE A 244 14.41 -8.20 0.85
CA ILE A 244 13.69 -8.10 2.12
C ILE A 244 14.08 -6.84 2.92
N PRO A 245 15.38 -6.50 3.09
CA PRO A 245 15.77 -5.27 3.75
C PRO A 245 15.19 -4.01 3.11
N HIS A 246 15.22 -3.92 1.79
CA HIS A 246 14.63 -2.79 1.06
C HIS A 246 13.10 -2.78 1.18
N PHE A 247 12.46 -3.94 1.04
CA PHE A 247 11.01 -4.08 1.18
C PHE A 247 10.53 -3.59 2.54
N LEU A 248 11.10 -4.07 3.63
CA LEU A 248 10.69 -3.72 4.99
C LEU A 248 11.02 -2.27 5.36
N LYS A 249 12.18 -1.76 4.95
CA LYS A 249 12.63 -0.40 5.32
C LYS A 249 12.01 0.71 4.47
N VAL A 250 11.68 0.43 3.22
CA VAL A 250 11.22 1.45 2.27
C VAL A 250 9.79 1.17 1.82
N LYS A 251 9.56 0.04 1.14
CA LYS A 251 8.27 -0.22 0.50
C LYS A 251 7.15 -0.37 1.52
N MET A 252 7.38 -1.10 2.61
CA MET A 252 6.40 -1.25 3.69
C MET A 252 6.01 0.08 4.35
N ILE A 253 6.93 1.04 4.41
CA ILE A 253 6.66 2.35 5.02
C ILE A 253 5.94 3.28 4.05
N THR A 254 6.36 3.32 2.78
CA THR A 254 5.94 4.33 1.81
C THR A 254 4.78 3.91 0.92
N ALA A 255 4.59 2.61 0.69
CA ALA A 255 3.55 2.13 -0.22
C ALA A 255 2.18 2.15 0.44
N GLU A 256 1.21 2.69 -0.27
CA GLU A 256 -0.22 2.64 0.10
C GLU A 256 -0.87 1.30 -0.28
N HIS A 257 -0.28 0.59 -1.24
CA HIS A 257 -0.69 -0.73 -1.69
C HIS A 257 0.52 -1.64 -1.81
N ILE A 258 0.39 -2.86 -1.33
CA ILE A 258 1.42 -3.91 -1.44
C ILE A 258 0.74 -5.13 -2.06
N SER A 259 1.39 -5.74 -3.04
CA SER A 259 0.85 -6.94 -3.67
C SER A 259 0.73 -8.10 -2.68
N PRO A 260 -0.36 -8.87 -2.71
CA PRO A 260 -0.46 -10.12 -1.94
C PRO A 260 0.73 -11.07 -2.18
N GLU A 261 1.22 -11.16 -3.42
CA GLU A 261 2.37 -11.99 -3.78
C GLU A 261 3.67 -11.61 -3.06
N GLU A 262 3.79 -10.36 -2.61
CA GLU A 262 4.94 -9.90 -1.85
C GLU A 262 4.76 -10.10 -0.35
N LEU A 263 3.54 -9.89 0.17
CA LEU A 263 3.31 -9.87 1.60
C LEU A 263 2.95 -11.26 2.16
N MET A 264 2.12 -12.03 1.44
CA MET A 264 1.65 -13.33 1.92
C MET A 264 2.78 -14.34 2.20
N PRO A 265 3.85 -14.46 1.38
CA PRO A 265 4.95 -15.37 1.71
C PRO A 265 5.64 -15.05 3.04
N LEU A 266 5.70 -13.79 3.46
CA LEU A 266 6.24 -13.42 4.77
C LEU A 266 5.35 -13.93 5.90
N PHE A 267 4.03 -13.80 5.74
CA PHE A 267 3.07 -14.34 6.70
C PHE A 267 3.07 -15.86 6.74
N MET A 268 3.21 -16.54 5.60
CA MET A 268 3.34 -18.00 5.54
C MET A 268 4.57 -18.49 6.30
N PHE A 269 5.68 -17.77 6.22
CA PHE A 269 6.87 -18.07 7.00
C PHE A 269 6.67 -17.82 8.51
N LEU A 270 6.06 -16.69 8.84
CA LEU A 270 5.84 -16.28 10.24
C LEU A 270 4.70 -17.07 10.90
N TYR A 271 3.69 -17.45 10.15
CA TYR A 271 2.50 -18.17 10.61
C TYR A 271 2.20 -19.36 9.70
N PRO A 272 2.98 -20.46 9.82
CA PRO A 272 2.74 -21.66 9.02
C PRO A 272 1.34 -22.26 9.24
N ALA A 273 0.80 -22.11 10.45
CA ALA A 273 -0.59 -22.43 10.76
C ALA A 273 -1.49 -21.21 10.41
N VAL A 274 -2.19 -21.28 9.31
CA VAL A 274 -3.01 -20.17 8.79
C VAL A 274 -4.06 -19.66 9.78
N ASN A 275 -4.59 -20.52 10.66
CA ASN A 275 -5.55 -20.16 11.69
C ASN A 275 -5.02 -19.12 12.69
N GLU A 276 -3.69 -19.11 12.94
CA GLU A 276 -3.07 -18.07 13.77
C GLU A 276 -3.14 -16.71 13.08
N MET A 277 -2.83 -16.66 11.78
CA MET A 277 -2.95 -15.44 10.98
C MET A 277 -4.39 -14.94 10.89
N ILE A 278 -5.34 -15.83 10.62
CA ILE A 278 -6.78 -15.52 10.60
C ILE A 278 -7.21 -14.91 11.94
N SER A 279 -6.80 -15.51 13.07
CA SER A 279 -7.12 -15.02 14.40
C SER A 279 -6.54 -13.62 14.68
N LEU A 280 -5.36 -13.31 14.15
CA LEU A 280 -4.74 -11.99 14.28
C LEU A 280 -5.49 -10.94 13.45
N ILE A 281 -5.87 -11.28 12.23
CA ILE A 281 -6.67 -10.40 11.37
C ILE A 281 -8.01 -10.09 12.05
N GLN A 282 -8.72 -11.11 12.56
CA GLN A 282 -10.00 -10.94 13.26
C GLN A 282 -9.90 -10.06 14.51
N LYS A 283 -8.77 -10.11 15.21
CA LYS A 283 -8.52 -9.23 16.38
C LYS A 283 -8.18 -7.81 16.00
N ALA A 284 -7.56 -7.62 14.84
CA ALA A 284 -7.10 -6.30 14.39
C ALA A 284 -8.26 -5.44 13.86
N ASP A 285 -9.24 -6.06 13.19
CA ASP A 285 -10.39 -5.34 12.65
C ASP A 285 -11.63 -6.23 12.67
N SER A 286 -12.70 -5.69 13.27
CA SER A 286 -14.03 -6.35 13.34
C SER A 286 -15.09 -5.60 12.54
N ASN A 287 -14.72 -4.53 11.82
CA ASN A 287 -15.66 -3.73 11.07
C ASN A 287 -16.04 -4.42 9.74
N PRO A 288 -17.32 -4.33 9.32
CA PRO A 288 -17.70 -4.81 8.01
C PRO A 288 -17.00 -4.00 6.91
N LEU A 289 -16.59 -4.68 5.83
CA LEU A 289 -15.91 -4.03 4.72
C LEU A 289 -16.79 -3.00 4.00
N LEU A 290 -18.09 -3.28 3.91
CA LEU A 290 -19.08 -2.45 3.24
C LEU A 290 -20.37 -2.39 4.04
N GLU A 291 -21.03 -1.23 4.02
CA GLU A 291 -22.35 -1.02 4.60
C GLU A 291 -23.24 -0.18 3.68
N ILE A 292 -24.55 -0.26 3.90
CA ILE A 292 -25.54 0.57 3.22
C ILE A 292 -25.89 1.74 4.14
N TYR A 293 -25.70 2.94 3.65
CA TYR A 293 -26.01 4.19 4.34
C TYR A 293 -27.15 4.94 3.63
N HIS A 294 -27.95 5.67 4.40
CA HIS A 294 -28.97 6.56 3.86
C HIS A 294 -28.45 8.00 3.81
N CYS A 295 -28.65 8.67 2.70
CA CYS A 295 -28.24 10.06 2.55
C CYS A 295 -29.38 11.04 2.89
N ASP A 296 -29.23 11.82 3.94
CA ASP A 296 -30.22 12.81 4.37
C ASP A 296 -30.42 13.96 3.36
N ILE A 297 -29.46 14.15 2.44
CA ILE A 297 -29.50 15.24 1.45
C ILE A 297 -30.26 14.85 0.18
N CYS A 298 -29.99 13.67 -0.40
CA CYS A 298 -30.63 13.23 -1.64
C CYS A 298 -31.63 12.08 -1.43
N HIS A 299 -31.83 11.65 -0.20
CA HIS A 299 -32.73 10.58 0.21
C HIS A 299 -32.52 9.26 -0.55
N ARG A 300 -31.25 8.97 -0.92
CA ARG A 300 -30.86 7.72 -1.58
C ARG A 300 -30.03 6.87 -0.64
N ASP A 301 -30.22 5.58 -0.75
CA ASP A 301 -29.31 4.62 -0.15
C ASP A 301 -28.08 4.50 -1.03
N TYR A 302 -26.90 4.39 -0.40
CA TYR A 302 -25.63 4.22 -1.07
C TYR A 302 -24.73 3.26 -0.30
N ILE A 303 -23.84 2.59 -1.01
CA ILE A 303 -22.89 1.66 -0.41
C ILE A 303 -21.57 2.40 -0.22
N SER A 304 -21.01 2.26 0.97
CA SER A 304 -19.75 2.91 1.36
C SER A 304 -18.97 2.03 2.34
N THR A 305 -17.71 2.38 2.60
CA THR A 305 -16.93 1.79 3.68
C THR A 305 -17.19 2.56 4.97
N PRO A 306 -17.16 1.91 6.16
CA PRO A 306 -17.28 2.61 7.45
C PRO A 306 -16.25 3.74 7.60
N PHE A 307 -15.04 3.55 7.11
CA PHE A 307 -14.00 4.58 7.08
C PHE A 307 -14.46 5.85 6.34
N ALA A 308 -15.12 5.70 5.20
CA ALA A 308 -15.60 6.84 4.42
C ALA A 308 -16.61 7.68 5.20
N GLU A 309 -17.53 7.03 5.91
CA GLU A 309 -18.54 7.69 6.70
C GLU A 309 -17.94 8.40 7.92
N LEU A 310 -17.06 7.73 8.67
CA LEU A 310 -16.35 8.32 9.81
C LEU A 310 -15.49 9.52 9.42
N ASN A 311 -14.94 9.53 8.20
CA ASN A 311 -14.11 10.64 7.69
C ASN A 311 -14.91 11.66 6.87
N GLY A 312 -16.24 11.59 6.87
CA GLY A 312 -17.11 12.58 6.24
C GLY A 312 -17.07 12.57 4.71
N PHE A 313 -16.64 11.47 4.07
CA PHE A 313 -16.70 11.35 2.61
C PHE A 313 -18.15 11.34 2.11
N GLY A 314 -19.09 10.85 2.92
CA GLY A 314 -20.52 10.91 2.72
C GLY A 314 -21.01 10.31 1.41
N CYS A 315 -22.25 10.61 1.05
CA CYS A 315 -22.93 10.04 -0.11
C CYS A 315 -22.19 10.29 -1.42
N SER A 316 -21.81 9.22 -2.10
CA SER A 316 -21.10 9.26 -3.39
C SER A 316 -21.90 9.93 -4.51
N PHE A 317 -23.25 9.92 -4.42
CA PHE A 317 -24.12 10.63 -5.34
C PHE A 317 -24.13 12.14 -5.10
N CYS A 318 -24.23 12.59 -3.84
CA CYS A 318 -24.21 14.00 -3.47
C CYS A 318 -22.83 14.62 -3.64
N ASN A 319 -21.76 13.93 -3.31
CA ASN A 319 -20.39 14.42 -3.46
C ASN A 319 -20.02 14.74 -4.91
N LYS A 320 -20.65 14.08 -5.84
CA LYS A 320 -20.46 14.31 -7.27
C LYS A 320 -21.15 15.58 -7.77
N TYR A 321 -22.27 15.94 -7.15
CA TYR A 321 -23.14 17.04 -7.53
C TYR A 321 -23.43 17.98 -6.36
N LEU A 322 -22.41 18.24 -5.53
CA LEU A 322 -22.61 19.21 -4.46
C LEU A 322 -23.11 20.51 -5.07
N SER A 323 -24.36 20.86 -4.77
CA SER A 323 -24.92 22.12 -5.18
C SER A 323 -24.27 23.25 -4.37
N GLU A 324 -24.32 24.48 -4.88
CA GLU A 324 -23.84 25.66 -4.14
C GLU A 324 -24.52 25.74 -2.75
N SER A 325 -25.82 25.48 -2.68
CA SER A 325 -26.58 25.48 -1.42
C SER A 325 -26.11 24.43 -0.44
N SER A 326 -25.90 23.20 -0.90
CA SER A 326 -25.39 22.10 -0.05
C SER A 326 -23.96 22.35 0.42
N PHE A 327 -23.13 22.97 -0.41
CA PHE A 327 -21.79 23.38 -0.02
C PHE A 327 -21.81 24.46 1.06
N VAL A 328 -22.62 25.51 0.86
CA VAL A 328 -22.78 26.61 1.82
C VAL A 328 -23.31 26.09 3.16
N SER A 329 -24.29 25.17 3.16
CA SER A 329 -24.79 24.54 4.38
C SER A 329 -23.68 23.81 5.13
N ARG A 330 -22.89 22.99 4.45
CA ARG A 330 -21.75 22.26 5.08
C ARG A 330 -20.69 23.20 5.63
N VAL A 331 -20.39 24.29 4.92
CA VAL A 331 -19.45 25.31 5.43
C VAL A 331 -20.02 25.98 6.67
N PHE A 332 -21.31 26.28 6.69
CA PHE A 332 -22.00 26.90 7.81
C PHE A 332 -22.12 25.96 9.02
N GLU A 333 -22.40 24.69 8.79
CA GLU A 333 -22.41 23.63 9.82
C GLU A 333 -21.02 23.44 10.48
N THR A 334 -19.96 23.77 9.75
CA THR A 334 -18.61 23.83 10.31
C THR A 334 -18.44 25.15 11.05
N ASN A 335 -18.99 25.25 12.24
CA ASN A 335 -19.06 26.44 13.09
C ASN A 335 -17.92 27.45 12.88
N GLY A 336 -18.25 28.65 12.46
CA GLY A 336 -17.31 29.76 12.35
C GLY A 336 -16.76 30.06 10.96
N TYR A 337 -17.29 29.46 9.90
CA TYR A 337 -16.87 29.73 8.53
C TYR A 337 -18.02 30.21 7.64
N SER A 338 -17.71 31.03 6.63
CA SER A 338 -18.60 31.35 5.55
C SER A 338 -17.89 31.36 4.19
N ALA A 339 -18.63 31.05 3.14
CA ALA A 339 -18.11 31.15 1.77
C ALA A 339 -18.23 32.58 1.25
N ASN A 340 -17.12 33.17 0.79
CA ASN A 340 -17.06 34.50 0.22
C ASN A 340 -17.01 34.50 -1.32
N SER A 341 -17.08 33.33 -1.95
CA SER A 341 -17.11 33.17 -3.40
C SER A 341 -18.08 32.09 -3.82
N LYS A 342 -18.62 32.18 -5.05
CA LYS A 342 -19.54 31.18 -5.58
C LYS A 342 -18.87 29.83 -5.76
N PHE A 343 -19.55 28.78 -5.33
CA PHE A 343 -19.14 27.40 -5.55
C PHE A 343 -19.25 27.03 -7.03
N LYS A 344 -18.19 26.54 -7.63
CA LYS A 344 -18.18 26.10 -9.03
C LYS A 344 -17.92 24.58 -9.17
N SER A 345 -17.03 24.04 -8.37
CA SER A 345 -16.74 22.60 -8.30
C SER A 345 -15.87 22.28 -7.09
N MET A 346 -15.82 21.01 -6.69
CA MET A 346 -15.02 20.53 -5.57
C MET A 346 -13.51 20.77 -5.69
N ASN A 347 -13.00 20.91 -6.91
CA ASN A 347 -11.57 21.07 -7.20
C ASN A 347 -11.16 22.51 -7.56
N ARG A 348 -12.11 23.44 -7.68
CA ARG A 348 -11.79 24.85 -7.90
C ARG A 348 -11.69 25.59 -6.57
N LYS A 349 -10.62 26.36 -6.41
CA LYS A 349 -10.42 27.19 -5.22
C LYS A 349 -11.58 28.16 -5.02
N ILE A 350 -11.99 28.28 -3.77
CA ILE A 350 -12.99 29.23 -3.27
C ILE A 350 -12.36 30.03 -2.13
N GLU A 351 -12.92 31.16 -1.84
CA GLU A 351 -12.58 31.95 -0.66
C GLU A 351 -13.55 31.64 0.48
N LEU A 352 -12.99 31.29 1.62
CA LEU A 352 -13.68 31.09 2.89
C LEU A 352 -13.22 32.15 3.89
N ILE A 353 -14.15 32.64 4.70
CA ILE A 353 -13.85 33.54 5.80
C ILE A 353 -14.03 32.79 7.11
N HIS A 354 -13.03 32.83 7.97
CA HIS A 354 -13.13 32.34 9.33
C HIS A 354 -13.56 33.46 10.27
N HIS A 355 -14.75 33.34 10.84
CA HIS A 355 -15.39 34.42 11.61
C HIS A 355 -14.61 34.79 12.89
N LYS A 356 -13.95 33.85 13.53
CA LYS A 356 -13.21 34.08 14.79
C LYS A 356 -12.03 35.03 14.63
N CYS A 357 -11.36 35.01 13.49
CA CYS A 357 -10.15 35.81 13.25
C CYS A 357 -10.24 36.72 12.02
N GLY A 358 -11.34 36.68 11.27
CA GLY A 358 -11.53 37.45 10.02
C GLY A 358 -10.62 37.04 8.87
N HIS A 359 -9.87 35.92 8.99
CA HIS A 359 -8.91 35.50 7.98
C HIS A 359 -9.61 34.96 6.73
N HIS A 360 -9.20 35.46 5.56
CA HIS A 360 -9.62 34.98 4.25
C HIS A 360 -8.70 33.85 3.79
N MET A 361 -9.28 32.69 3.47
CA MET A 361 -8.54 31.51 3.05
C MET A 361 -8.95 31.11 1.64
N SER A 362 -7.97 30.87 0.77
CA SER A 362 -8.20 30.34 -0.57
C SER A 362 -7.84 28.87 -0.62
N MET A 363 -8.85 28.00 -0.71
CA MET A 363 -8.66 26.55 -0.78
C MET A 363 -9.73 25.88 -1.64
N THR A 364 -9.55 24.60 -1.97
CA THR A 364 -10.59 23.86 -2.66
C THR A 364 -11.69 23.44 -1.68
N PRO A 365 -12.97 23.37 -2.09
CA PRO A 365 -14.03 22.78 -1.29
C PRO A 365 -13.70 21.39 -0.77
N ARG A 366 -13.00 20.61 -1.57
CA ARG A 366 -12.53 19.28 -1.20
C ARG A 366 -11.62 19.31 0.02
N SER A 367 -10.58 20.18 0.00
CA SER A 367 -9.65 20.29 1.13
C SER A 367 -10.35 20.75 2.41
N PHE A 368 -11.34 21.63 2.31
CA PHE A 368 -12.09 22.09 3.48
C PHE A 368 -13.01 21.01 4.05
N ILE A 369 -13.80 20.34 3.19
CA ILE A 369 -14.84 19.39 3.63
C ILE A 369 -14.23 18.03 4.00
N TYR A 370 -13.31 17.50 3.19
CA TYR A 370 -12.83 16.11 3.33
C TYR A 370 -11.44 15.96 3.92
N GLU A 371 -10.54 16.93 3.66
CA GLU A 371 -9.19 16.90 4.20
C GLU A 371 -9.09 17.62 5.55
N GLY A 372 -10.20 18.19 6.01
CA GLY A 372 -10.28 18.86 7.31
C GLY A 372 -9.39 20.10 7.42
N VAL A 373 -8.99 20.70 6.29
CA VAL A 373 -8.16 21.92 6.31
C VAL A 373 -8.98 23.07 6.89
N ARG A 374 -8.46 23.68 7.95
CA ARG A 374 -9.11 24.77 8.71
C ARG A 374 -8.22 25.99 8.76
N CYS A 375 -8.75 27.08 9.30
CA CYS A 375 -7.97 28.29 9.52
C CYS A 375 -6.79 28.01 10.45
N MET A 376 -5.66 28.59 10.12
CA MET A 376 -4.44 28.44 10.94
C MET A 376 -4.64 28.89 12.40
N CYS A 377 -5.60 29.77 12.67
CA CYS A 377 -5.91 30.19 14.04
C CYS A 377 -6.62 29.11 14.86
N GLU A 378 -7.24 28.10 14.23
CA GLU A 378 -7.82 26.94 14.93
C GLU A 378 -6.77 25.87 15.27
N SER A 379 -5.66 25.86 14.57
CA SER A 379 -4.50 25.07 14.94
C SER A 379 -3.65 25.80 15.97
N VAL A 380 -4.28 26.44 16.97
CA VAL A 380 -3.57 27.05 18.10
C VAL A 380 -3.00 25.94 18.95
N ILE A 381 -1.79 25.54 18.61
CA ILE A 381 -0.95 24.78 19.52
C ILE A 381 -0.66 25.71 20.68
N THR A 382 -1.05 25.33 21.88
CA THR A 382 -0.72 26.07 23.11
C THR A 382 0.79 25.99 23.33
N GLU A 383 1.35 26.98 24.04
CA GLU A 383 2.78 26.97 24.38
C GLU A 383 3.17 25.70 25.16
N VAL A 384 2.27 25.16 25.97
CA VAL A 384 2.48 23.92 26.75
C VAL A 384 2.61 22.72 25.79
N GLU A 385 1.71 22.60 24.82
CA GLU A 385 1.76 21.52 23.80
C GLU A 385 2.99 21.66 22.91
N ALA A 386 3.34 22.89 22.52
CA ALA A 386 4.52 23.16 21.74
C ALA A 386 5.82 22.79 22.49
N LYS A 387 5.90 23.11 23.79
CA LYS A 387 7.03 22.70 24.64
C LYS A 387 7.14 21.19 24.77
N LYS A 388 5.99 20.51 24.96
CA LYS A 388 5.94 19.06 25.03
C LYS A 388 6.44 18.42 23.71
N THR A 389 5.88 18.82 22.58
CA THR A 389 6.28 18.32 21.27
C THR A 389 7.77 18.53 20.99
N ILE A 390 8.30 19.73 21.27
CA ILE A 390 9.73 20.01 21.05
C ILE A 390 10.62 19.16 21.96
N SER A 391 10.22 18.90 23.21
CA SER A 391 10.96 18.03 24.11
C SER A 391 10.93 16.55 23.70
N GLU A 392 9.87 16.10 23.05
CA GLU A 392 9.71 14.74 22.52
C GLU A 392 10.54 14.50 21.24
N LEU A 393 10.89 15.57 20.50
CA LEU A 393 11.74 15.49 19.30
C LEU A 393 13.23 15.27 19.62
N GLY A 394 13.61 15.11 20.87
CA GLY A 394 14.99 14.86 21.31
C GLY A 394 15.58 16.03 22.11
N ASN A 395 16.88 16.32 21.89
CA ASN A 395 17.66 17.25 22.71
C ASN A 395 17.39 18.74 22.43
N TYR A 396 16.10 19.15 22.43
CA TYR A 396 15.71 20.55 22.17
C TYR A 396 14.81 21.11 23.26
N ASN A 397 14.94 22.43 23.50
CA ASN A 397 14.09 23.20 24.39
C ASN A 397 13.45 24.37 23.64
N LEU A 398 12.15 24.55 23.75
CA LEU A 398 11.44 25.73 23.27
C LEU A 398 11.60 26.87 24.29
N CYS A 399 12.26 27.95 23.88
CA CYS A 399 12.54 29.12 24.74
C CYS A 399 11.44 30.19 24.60
N GLU A 400 11.01 30.47 23.36
CA GLU A 400 9.98 31.46 23.07
C GLU A 400 9.05 30.91 22.02
N PHE A 401 7.75 31.08 22.23
CA PHE A 401 6.69 30.62 21.34
C PHE A 401 5.52 31.61 21.30
N THR A 402 5.12 32.01 20.12
CA THR A 402 3.96 32.88 19.92
C THR A 402 2.86 32.15 19.19
N SER A 403 3.16 31.45 18.11
CA SER A 403 2.23 30.62 17.36
C SER A 403 2.96 29.58 16.49
N ALA A 404 2.23 28.59 16.00
CA ALA A 404 2.79 27.54 15.14
C ALA A 404 3.40 28.08 13.82
N GLU A 405 2.97 29.24 13.35
CA GLU A 405 3.43 29.86 12.11
C GLU A 405 4.49 30.96 12.34
N SER A 406 4.60 31.45 13.56
CA SER A 406 5.59 32.47 13.92
C SER A 406 6.98 31.86 14.08
N LEU A 407 8.00 32.72 14.10
CA LEU A 407 9.33 32.33 14.52
C LEU A 407 9.32 32.03 16.00
N CYS A 408 9.71 30.84 16.36
CA CYS A 408 9.98 30.44 17.75
C CYS A 408 11.49 30.37 18.00
N LYS A 409 11.88 30.53 19.24
CA LYS A 409 13.27 30.44 19.68
C LYS A 409 13.52 29.07 20.32
N ILE A 410 14.42 28.30 19.74
CA ILE A 410 14.74 26.94 20.18
C ILE A 410 16.19 26.87 20.60
N ARG A 411 16.46 26.19 21.72
CA ARG A 411 17.80 25.85 22.19
C ARG A 411 18.07 24.37 21.91
N ALA A 412 19.13 24.06 21.19
CA ALA A 412 19.66 22.72 21.10
C ALA A 412 20.53 22.43 22.34
N ARG A 413 20.22 21.33 23.06
CA ARG A 413 20.92 20.99 24.32
C ARG A 413 22.34 20.53 24.07
N ASP A 414 22.58 19.77 23.00
CA ASP A 414 23.88 19.16 22.69
C ASP A 414 24.95 20.20 22.39
N CYS A 415 24.61 21.25 21.65
CA CYS A 415 25.54 22.30 21.24
C CYS A 415 25.32 23.65 21.91
N GLY A 416 24.29 23.79 22.76
CA GLY A 416 23.96 25.03 23.46
C GLY A 416 23.42 26.17 22.59
N HIS A 417 23.38 26.02 21.29
CA HIS A 417 22.97 27.08 20.36
C HIS A 417 21.49 27.44 20.48
N ILE A 418 21.19 28.72 20.37
CA ILE A 418 19.83 29.26 20.32
C ILE A 418 19.61 29.85 18.93
N PHE A 419 18.53 29.43 18.26
CA PHE A 419 18.24 29.87 16.91
C PHE A 419 16.73 30.10 16.72
N ASN A 420 16.39 30.95 15.72
CA ASN A 420 15.02 31.24 15.37
C ASN A 420 14.57 30.37 14.18
N VAL A 421 13.42 29.73 14.30
CA VAL A 421 12.84 28.90 13.23
C VAL A 421 11.32 28.88 13.36
N ARG A 422 10.61 28.70 12.25
CA ARG A 422 9.15 28.46 12.32
C ARG A 422 8.87 27.12 12.96
N TYR A 423 7.99 27.08 13.96
CA TYR A 423 7.66 25.90 14.74
C TYR A 423 7.35 24.68 13.86
N ARG A 424 6.38 24.79 12.93
CA ARG A 424 6.02 23.68 12.02
C ARG A 424 7.19 23.16 11.20
N LYS A 425 8.05 24.08 10.73
CA LYS A 425 9.22 23.70 9.95
C LYS A 425 10.27 23.00 10.79
N PHE A 426 10.35 23.32 12.07
CA PHE A 426 11.25 22.62 12.98
C PHE A 426 10.72 21.24 13.34
N VAL A 427 9.44 21.10 13.63
CA VAL A 427 8.81 19.80 13.93
C VAL A 427 8.98 18.80 12.78
N CYS A 428 8.81 19.25 11.54
CA CYS A 428 9.03 18.39 10.36
C CYS A 428 10.50 18.01 10.11
N SER A 429 11.45 18.82 10.59
CA SER A 429 12.89 18.63 10.34
C SER A 429 13.68 19.24 11.49
N PRO A 430 13.78 18.52 12.63
CA PRO A 430 14.43 19.01 13.84
C PRO A 430 15.95 18.94 13.72
N TYR A 431 16.59 20.08 13.56
CA TYR A 431 18.04 20.23 13.62
C TYR A 431 18.47 21.65 14.01
N CYS A 432 19.63 21.78 14.63
CA CYS A 432 20.21 23.06 14.99
C CYS A 432 20.57 23.84 13.73
N ARG A 433 19.98 25.04 13.53
CA ARG A 433 20.20 25.88 12.34
C ARG A 433 21.58 26.56 12.30
N ILE A 434 22.27 26.61 13.44
CA ILE A 434 23.60 27.15 13.56
C ILE A 434 24.65 26.09 13.23
N CYS A 435 24.48 24.88 13.80
CA CYS A 435 25.32 23.74 13.44
C CYS A 435 25.11 23.29 11.98
N PHE A 436 23.89 23.55 11.43
CA PHE A 436 23.46 23.11 10.10
C PHE A 436 22.94 24.31 9.28
N PRO A 437 23.72 25.33 9.01
CA PRO A 437 23.29 26.44 8.18
C PRO A 437 22.97 25.95 6.76
N ARG A 438 22.02 26.61 6.09
CA ARG A 438 21.75 26.32 4.66
C ARG A 438 22.97 26.56 3.77
N ASN A 439 23.84 27.50 4.18
CA ASN A 439 25.12 27.82 3.53
C ASN A 439 26.22 27.32 4.46
N MET A 440 26.46 26.03 4.53
CA MET A 440 27.55 25.44 5.27
C MET A 440 28.88 25.85 4.60
N THR A 441 29.79 26.38 5.37
CA THR A 441 31.15 26.67 4.91
C THR A 441 32.07 25.47 5.10
N THR A 442 33.20 25.42 4.40
CA THR A 442 34.21 24.37 4.57
C THR A 442 34.67 24.24 6.01
N GLU A 443 34.92 25.37 6.68
CA GLU A 443 35.35 25.42 8.09
C GLU A 443 34.28 24.82 9.02
N CYS A 444 33.04 25.25 8.86
CA CYS A 444 31.92 24.75 9.68
C CYS A 444 31.71 23.23 9.52
N LEU A 445 31.93 22.71 8.32
CA LEU A 445 31.84 21.26 8.09
C LEU A 445 33.02 20.50 8.69
N ARG A 446 34.23 21.07 8.59
CA ARG A 446 35.46 20.51 9.16
C ARG A 446 35.38 20.39 10.67
N ASP A 447 35.06 21.49 11.36
CA ASP A 447 34.87 21.49 12.81
C ASP A 447 33.85 20.49 13.27
N ARG A 448 32.78 20.35 12.52
CA ARG A 448 31.73 19.45 12.83
C ARG A 448 32.09 17.98 12.68
N ILE A 449 32.82 17.60 11.63
CA ILE A 449 33.30 16.22 11.45
C ILE A 449 34.18 15.84 12.63
N VAL A 450 35.05 16.73 13.07
CA VAL A 450 35.91 16.55 14.26
C VAL A 450 35.06 16.38 15.51
N MET A 451 34.07 17.23 15.74
CA MET A 451 33.21 17.16 16.93
C MET A 451 32.32 15.88 16.96
N GLU A 452 31.71 15.50 15.86
CA GLU A 452 30.84 14.31 15.81
C GLU A 452 31.62 12.98 15.85
N SER A 453 32.90 13.03 15.67
CA SER A 453 33.79 11.88 15.71
C SER A 453 34.75 11.87 16.90
N ASP A 454 34.56 12.75 17.89
CA ASP A 454 35.47 12.92 19.02
C ASP A 454 36.93 13.07 18.60
N GLY A 455 37.16 13.69 17.43
CA GLY A 455 38.48 13.90 16.87
C GLY A 455 39.07 12.73 16.07
N GLU A 456 38.34 11.62 15.91
CA GLU A 456 38.83 10.48 15.13
C GLU A 456 38.89 10.73 13.63
N TYR A 457 38.07 11.66 13.12
CA TYR A 457 37.98 11.96 11.70
C TYR A 457 38.22 13.44 11.42
N GLU A 458 38.92 13.72 10.32
CA GLU A 458 39.21 15.08 9.85
C GLU A 458 38.87 15.21 8.36
N MET A 459 38.25 16.32 7.96
CA MET A 459 37.97 16.60 6.56
C MET A 459 39.22 17.17 5.86
N VAL A 460 39.64 16.57 4.77
CA VAL A 460 40.72 17.01 3.90
C VAL A 460 40.13 17.62 2.63
N GLY A 461 40.49 18.86 2.32
CA GLY A 461 40.00 19.58 1.14
C GLY A 461 38.82 20.51 1.45
N ASP A 462 38.12 20.94 0.40
CA ASP A 462 37.07 21.95 0.47
C ASP A 462 35.68 21.37 0.28
N PHE A 463 34.69 21.98 0.93
CA PHE A 463 33.29 21.64 0.81
C PHE A 463 32.61 22.42 -0.30
N VAL A 464 31.96 21.74 -1.24
CA VAL A 464 31.22 22.36 -2.34
C VAL A 464 29.71 22.35 -2.06
N ASN A 465 29.16 21.21 -1.76
CA ASN A 465 27.74 21.04 -1.37
C ASN A 465 27.52 19.67 -0.69
N GLN A 466 26.34 19.47 -0.13
CA GLN A 466 26.00 18.25 0.66
C GLN A 466 25.99 16.94 -0.13
N ASN A 467 25.92 17.00 -1.45
CA ASN A 467 25.88 15.83 -2.33
C ASN A 467 27.24 15.52 -2.96
N THR A 468 28.15 16.48 -2.95
CA THR A 468 29.52 16.30 -3.45
C THR A 468 30.34 15.58 -2.38
N LYS A 469 31.08 14.55 -2.80
CA LYS A 469 31.96 13.81 -1.91
C LYS A 469 33.08 14.71 -1.37
N ILE A 470 33.37 14.54 -0.10
CA ILE A 470 34.47 15.12 0.63
C ILE A 470 35.44 14.01 1.02
N SER A 471 36.73 14.31 1.06
CA SER A 471 37.74 13.39 1.58
C SER A 471 37.83 13.52 3.09
N VAL A 472 37.72 12.40 3.80
CA VAL A 472 37.80 12.37 5.26
C VAL A 472 38.89 11.41 5.69
N LEU A 473 39.88 11.95 6.44
CA LEU A 473 40.98 11.20 7.03
C LEU A 473 40.52 10.57 8.36
N HIS A 474 40.80 9.31 8.53
CA HIS A 474 40.60 8.61 9.79
C HIS A 474 41.94 8.50 10.51
N HIS A 475 42.10 9.18 11.64
CA HIS A 475 43.37 9.28 12.35
C HIS A 475 43.89 7.95 12.90
N VAL A 476 42.98 7.04 13.28
CA VAL A 476 43.35 5.73 13.87
C VAL A 476 44.13 4.85 12.88
N CYS A 477 43.76 4.84 11.60
CA CYS A 477 44.40 3.98 10.58
C CYS A 477 45.12 4.78 9.48
N GLY A 478 45.06 6.12 9.49
CA GLY A 478 45.64 6.97 8.47
C GLY A 478 44.99 6.91 7.10
N GLN A 479 43.86 6.19 6.97
CA GLN A 479 43.17 6.04 5.68
C GLN A 479 42.28 7.23 5.39
N THR A 480 42.34 7.73 4.15
CA THR A 480 41.43 8.73 3.63
C THR A 480 40.33 8.07 2.81
N THR A 481 39.07 8.36 3.11
CA THR A 481 37.89 7.81 2.44
C THR A 481 36.98 8.93 1.95
N GLU A 482 36.35 8.74 0.81
CA GLU A 482 35.40 9.71 0.25
C GLU A 482 33.98 9.45 0.67
N TYR A 483 33.33 10.43 1.31
CA TYR A 483 31.93 10.41 1.69
C TYR A 483 31.19 11.66 1.18
N SER A 484 29.92 11.55 0.86
CA SER A 484 29.10 12.78 0.88
C SER A 484 28.90 13.20 2.35
N PRO A 485 28.88 14.50 2.67
CA PRO A 485 28.64 14.95 4.05
C PRO A 485 27.42 14.31 4.68
N ARG A 486 26.35 14.18 3.90
CA ARG A 486 25.11 13.52 4.33
C ARG A 486 25.36 12.06 4.76
N TYR A 487 26.17 11.32 4.01
CA TYR A 487 26.43 9.91 4.29
C TYR A 487 27.27 9.74 5.57
N PHE A 488 28.25 10.62 5.80
CA PHE A 488 29.01 10.65 7.04
C PHE A 488 28.13 10.88 8.27
N TYR A 489 27.15 11.81 8.19
CA TYR A 489 26.18 12.07 9.26
C TYR A 489 25.18 10.94 9.48
N MET A 490 24.93 10.09 8.50
CA MET A 490 24.13 8.88 8.65
C MET A 490 24.90 7.72 9.32
N GLY A 491 26.12 7.98 9.80
CA GLY A 491 26.93 7.01 10.53
C GLY A 491 27.95 6.26 9.69
N ALA A 492 28.18 6.65 8.42
CA ALA A 492 29.26 6.06 7.64
C ALA A 492 30.63 6.35 8.29
N ARG A 493 31.42 5.34 8.50
CA ARG A 493 32.74 5.38 9.14
C ARG A 493 33.76 4.61 8.28
N CYS A 494 35.04 4.71 8.65
CA CYS A 494 36.13 4.07 7.92
C CYS A 494 35.85 2.60 7.63
N PRO A 495 35.82 2.18 6.36
CA PRO A 495 35.49 0.78 6.01
C PRO A 495 36.56 -0.22 6.49
N LEU A 496 37.80 0.22 6.70
CA LEU A 496 38.88 -0.64 7.18
C LEU A 496 38.82 -0.88 8.71
N CYS A 497 38.27 0.09 9.46
CA CYS A 497 38.23 0.03 10.92
C CYS A 497 36.85 -0.31 11.46
N ASN A 498 35.83 -0.37 10.59
CA ASN A 498 34.49 -0.80 11.01
C ASN A 498 34.52 -2.31 11.31
N SER A 499 34.19 -2.69 12.52
CA SER A 499 34.33 -4.06 13.05
C SER A 499 33.75 -5.13 12.12
N VAL A 500 32.63 -4.84 11.47
CA VAL A 500 31.98 -5.78 10.52
C VAL A 500 32.86 -6.06 9.29
N PHE A 501 33.62 -5.06 8.79
CA PHE A 501 34.55 -5.27 7.67
C PHE A 501 35.83 -5.94 8.11
N VAL A 502 36.32 -5.67 9.32
CA VAL A 502 37.52 -6.32 9.88
C VAL A 502 37.24 -7.80 10.10
N GLU A 503 36.11 -8.15 10.71
CA GLU A 503 35.72 -9.55 10.92
C GLU A 503 35.50 -10.31 9.60
N GLN A 504 34.86 -9.69 8.62
CA GLN A 504 34.71 -10.28 7.29
C GLN A 504 36.05 -10.45 6.57
N TRP A 505 36.92 -9.46 6.69
CA TRP A 505 38.25 -9.51 6.08
C TRP A 505 39.12 -10.57 6.74
N GLU A 506 39.13 -10.65 8.06
CA GLU A 506 39.88 -11.71 8.81
C GLU A 506 39.37 -13.11 8.47
N ARG A 507 38.05 -13.27 8.35
CA ARG A 507 37.44 -14.54 7.92
C ARG A 507 37.81 -14.88 6.48
N MET A 508 37.75 -13.94 5.56
CA MET A 508 38.17 -14.11 4.17
C MET A 508 39.66 -14.38 4.05
N TYR A 509 40.48 -13.73 4.87
CA TYR A 509 41.94 -13.93 4.91
C TYR A 509 42.30 -15.33 5.46
N ALA A 510 41.61 -15.79 6.48
CA ALA A 510 41.78 -17.14 7.00
C ALA A 510 41.44 -18.19 5.92
N LEU A 511 40.31 -18.04 5.21
CA LEU A 511 39.93 -18.92 4.09
C LEU A 511 40.95 -18.90 2.94
N LEU A 512 41.58 -17.77 2.67
CA LEU A 512 42.65 -17.63 1.67
C LEU A 512 43.94 -18.34 2.10
N LEU A 513 44.28 -18.32 3.39
CA LEU A 513 45.41 -19.05 3.94
C LEU A 513 45.19 -20.58 3.89
N ASP A 514 43.98 -21.03 4.23
CA ASP A 514 43.59 -22.43 4.11
C ASP A 514 43.66 -22.93 2.67
N TYR A 515 43.10 -22.10 1.73
CA TYR A 515 43.20 -22.41 0.30
C TYR A 515 44.65 -22.47 -0.20
N LYS A 516 45.51 -21.56 0.27
CA LYS A 516 46.95 -21.58 -0.07
C LYS A 516 47.64 -22.82 0.48
N ALA A 517 47.29 -23.26 1.68
CA ALA A 517 47.82 -24.48 2.29
C ALA A 517 47.42 -25.73 1.51
N GLU A 518 46.21 -25.78 1.00
CA GLU A 518 45.69 -26.92 0.23
C GLU A 518 46.18 -26.94 -1.23
N HIS A 519 46.32 -25.77 -1.88
CA HIS A 519 46.55 -25.66 -3.32
C HIS A 519 47.93 -25.09 -3.70
N GLY A 520 48.72 -24.68 -2.72
CA GLY A 520 50.07 -24.14 -2.93
C GLY A 520 50.14 -22.71 -3.52
N ASN A 521 49.01 -22.12 -3.86
CA ASN A 521 48.88 -20.75 -4.39
C ASN A 521 47.56 -20.10 -4.00
N ILE A 522 47.44 -18.79 -4.20
CA ILE A 522 46.24 -18.00 -3.88
C ILE A 522 45.36 -17.66 -5.11
N SER A 523 45.58 -18.32 -6.25
CA SER A 523 44.81 -18.11 -7.49
C SER A 523 43.50 -18.89 -7.44
N ILE A 524 42.44 -18.25 -7.00
CA ILE A 524 41.12 -18.87 -6.92
C ILE A 524 40.47 -18.86 -8.31
N PRO A 525 40.04 -19.99 -8.87
CA PRO A 525 39.29 -20.01 -10.13
C PRO A 525 37.97 -19.27 -10.01
N LYS A 526 37.58 -18.52 -11.05
CA LYS A 526 36.35 -17.72 -11.09
C LYS A 526 35.03 -18.47 -10.80
N ARG A 527 35.07 -19.79 -10.67
CA ARG A 527 33.92 -20.66 -10.42
C ARG A 527 34.13 -21.62 -9.23
N ALA A 528 35.06 -21.34 -8.36
CA ALA A 528 35.24 -22.14 -7.15
C ALA A 528 34.06 -21.86 -6.19
N VAL A 529 33.26 -22.88 -5.92
CA VAL A 529 32.26 -22.88 -4.85
C VAL A 529 32.90 -23.45 -3.60
N TYR A 530 33.17 -22.58 -2.63
CA TYR A 530 33.55 -23.04 -1.29
C TYR A 530 32.32 -23.56 -0.56
N LYS A 531 32.35 -24.77 -0.10
CA LYS A 531 31.34 -25.35 0.79
C LYS A 531 31.58 -24.92 2.22
#